data_34e408100f5c527c6b7e926609b5b52c
#
_entry.id   34e408100f5c527c6b7e926609b5b52c
#
_cell.length_a   1.000
_cell.length_b   1.000
_cell.length_c   1.000
_cell.angle_alpha   90.00
_cell.angle_beta   90.00
_cell.angle_gamma   90.00
#
_symmetry.space_group_name_H-M   'P 1'
#
loop_
_entity.id
_entity.type
_entity.pdbx_description
1 polymer ?
#
loop_
_entity_poly.entity_id
_entity_poly.type
_entity_poly.pdbx_seq_one_letter_code
_entity_poly.pdbx_strand_id
1 'polypeptide(L)'
;LVVRALMKTDDMYKLEWNKVRIDRRMLQRIVRIGIPAGMQSVMYNISNVIIQAGVNTLGTDNVTAWATYGKVDGLYWMMINALGISVTTFVGQNYGAGRMDRVRKGAGACMMIGVVLTASVGVLLYNGGYLLVELFTTDQQVQAISMDLLHFMVPTFITYIAIEILSGTLRGVGDAWVPLVLTGIGVCAVRVLWIMFVLPKYHTIIGAAFCYPLTWSLTTIAFVVYYYFFSSLRRWEIKPLFKKNRCV
;
A
#
# COMPACT_ATOMS: atom_id res chain seq x y z
N LEU A 1 18.30 17.39 -10.63
CA LEU A 1 17.78 17.26 -12.02
C LEU A 1 16.38 17.89 -12.15
N VAL A 2 15.38 17.52 -11.36
CA VAL A 2 13.99 18.00 -11.46
C VAL A 2 13.88 19.53 -11.33
N VAL A 3 14.47 20.11 -10.29
CA VAL A 3 14.46 21.58 -10.08
C VAL A 3 15.08 22.32 -11.27
N ARG A 4 16.20 21.81 -11.80
CA ARG A 4 16.87 22.43 -12.97
C ARG A 4 16.00 22.32 -14.23
N ALA A 5 15.27 21.22 -14.40
CA ALA A 5 14.32 21.05 -15.51
C ALA A 5 13.16 22.02 -15.39
N LEU A 6 12.57 22.16 -14.19
CA LEU A 6 11.46 23.09 -13.92
C LEU A 6 11.87 24.57 -14.10
N MET A 7 13.14 24.92 -13.85
CA MET A 7 13.65 26.27 -14.07
C MET A 7 13.91 26.60 -15.54
N LYS A 8 14.19 25.57 -16.35
CA LYS A 8 14.55 25.74 -17.78
C LYS A 8 13.37 25.62 -18.75
N THR A 9 12.24 25.10 -18.27
CA THR A 9 11.04 25.00 -19.13
C THR A 9 10.41 26.37 -19.33
N ASP A 10 9.76 26.56 -20.48
CA ASP A 10 8.99 27.76 -20.81
C ASP A 10 7.46 27.53 -20.62
N ASP A 11 7.08 26.36 -20.13
CA ASP A 11 5.68 26.00 -19.87
C ASP A 11 5.12 26.66 -18.60
N MET A 12 3.79 26.55 -18.42
CA MET A 12 3.06 27.11 -17.27
C MET A 12 3.53 26.63 -15.90
N TYR A 13 4.31 25.53 -15.82
CA TYR A 13 4.88 24.99 -14.59
C TYR A 13 6.34 25.39 -14.34
N LYS A 14 6.83 26.47 -15.03
CA LYS A 14 8.16 27.03 -14.81
C LYS A 14 8.35 27.45 -13.36
N LEU A 15 9.41 26.96 -12.74
CA LEU A 15 9.77 27.35 -11.38
C LEU A 15 10.52 28.71 -11.39
N GLU A 16 9.86 29.76 -10.94
CA GLU A 16 10.45 31.09 -10.72
C GLU A 16 10.63 31.32 -9.21
N TRP A 17 11.85 31.30 -8.71
CA TRP A 17 12.13 31.46 -7.28
C TRP A 17 11.55 32.73 -6.67
N ASN A 18 11.52 33.80 -7.41
CA ASN A 18 10.96 35.09 -6.95
C ASN A 18 9.44 35.08 -6.76
N LYS A 19 8.75 34.08 -7.35
CA LYS A 19 7.30 33.90 -7.26
C LYS A 19 6.89 32.78 -6.32
N VAL A 20 7.86 32.06 -5.75
CA VAL A 20 7.57 30.97 -4.78
C VAL A 20 6.98 31.60 -3.52
N ARG A 21 5.70 31.30 -3.27
CA ARG A 21 4.98 31.73 -2.07
C ARG A 21 4.26 30.54 -1.47
N ILE A 22 4.17 30.49 -0.14
CA ILE A 22 3.37 29.52 0.58
C ILE A 22 1.92 29.95 0.54
N ASP A 23 1.09 29.29 -0.28
CA ASP A 23 -0.35 29.44 -0.22
C ASP A 23 -0.90 28.63 0.95
N ARG A 24 -1.48 29.30 1.92
CA ARG A 24 -2.00 28.69 3.15
C ARG A 24 -3.11 27.66 2.85
N ARG A 25 -3.94 27.90 1.84
CA ARG A 25 -5.02 26.97 1.46
C ARG A 25 -4.46 25.70 0.84
N MET A 26 -3.47 25.83 -0.04
CA MET A 26 -2.77 24.67 -0.63
C MET A 26 -2.01 23.89 0.43
N LEU A 27 -1.28 24.60 1.32
CA LEU A 27 -0.58 23.96 2.43
C LEU A 27 -1.52 23.15 3.32
N GLN A 28 -2.67 23.71 3.70
CA GLN A 28 -3.68 22.99 4.50
C GLN A 28 -4.17 21.72 3.82
N ARG A 29 -4.34 21.72 2.49
CA ARG A 29 -4.73 20.52 1.74
C ARG A 29 -3.64 19.47 1.70
N ILE A 30 -2.40 19.89 1.45
CA ILE A 30 -1.24 19.01 1.46
C ILE A 30 -1.07 18.36 2.82
N VAL A 31 -1.16 19.14 3.89
CA VAL A 31 -1.04 18.67 5.28
C VAL A 31 -2.18 17.71 5.64
N ARG A 32 -3.43 18.04 5.24
CA ARG A 32 -4.60 17.21 5.52
C ARG A 32 -4.53 15.80 4.91
N ILE A 33 -3.86 15.66 3.76
CA ILE A 33 -3.69 14.36 3.10
C ILE A 33 -2.34 13.75 3.47
N GLY A 34 -1.29 14.57 3.51
CA GLY A 34 0.08 14.11 3.72
C GLY A 34 0.34 13.59 5.14
N ILE A 35 -0.19 14.27 6.18
CA ILE A 35 0.00 13.80 7.56
C ILE A 35 -0.61 12.42 7.78
N PRO A 36 -1.90 12.15 7.47
CA PRO A 36 -2.44 10.82 7.65
C PRO A 36 -1.73 9.74 6.81
N ALA A 37 -1.34 10.06 5.57
CA ALA A 37 -0.59 9.13 4.73
C ALA A 37 0.81 8.85 5.28
N GLY A 38 1.50 9.87 5.81
CA GLY A 38 2.78 9.71 6.49
C GLY A 38 2.65 8.88 7.78
N MET A 39 1.63 9.15 8.59
CA MET A 39 1.36 8.36 9.81
C MET A 39 1.07 6.89 9.46
N GLN A 40 0.31 6.63 8.41
CA GLN A 40 0.05 5.27 7.91
C GLN A 40 1.37 4.56 7.59
N SER A 41 2.30 5.20 6.88
CA SER A 41 3.61 4.63 6.56
C SER A 41 4.44 4.36 7.82
N VAL A 42 4.44 5.28 8.77
CA VAL A 42 5.13 5.09 10.07
C VAL A 42 4.57 3.88 10.82
N MET A 43 3.24 3.74 10.90
CA MET A 43 2.59 2.60 11.56
C MET A 43 2.96 1.26 10.89
N TYR A 44 2.99 1.21 9.55
CA TYR A 44 3.45 0.02 8.82
C TYR A 44 4.91 -0.33 9.17
N ASN A 45 5.80 0.66 9.18
CA ASN A 45 7.21 0.43 9.50
C ASN A 45 7.38 -0.06 10.95
N ILE A 46 6.70 0.54 11.92
CA ILE A 46 6.74 0.08 13.31
C ILE A 46 6.22 -1.36 13.41
N SER A 47 5.10 -1.67 12.76
CA SER A 47 4.56 -3.03 12.73
C SER A 47 5.56 -4.04 12.14
N ASN A 48 6.24 -3.68 11.05
CA ASN A 48 7.26 -4.54 10.42
C ASN A 48 8.49 -4.74 11.33
N VAL A 49 8.92 -3.71 12.07
CA VAL A 49 9.99 -3.83 13.07
C VAL A 49 9.61 -4.81 14.17
N ILE A 50 8.36 -4.76 14.66
CA ILE A 50 7.87 -5.69 15.69
C ILE A 50 7.82 -7.13 15.16
N ILE A 51 7.38 -7.33 13.90
CA ILE A 51 7.41 -8.64 13.25
C ILE A 51 8.86 -9.14 13.14
N GLN A 52 9.79 -8.28 12.70
CA GLN A 52 11.20 -8.63 12.60
C GLN A 52 11.79 -9.01 13.95
N ALA A 53 11.43 -8.31 15.03
CA ALA A 53 11.84 -8.67 16.39
C ALA A 53 11.31 -10.06 16.78
N GLY A 54 10.06 -10.41 16.42
CA GLY A 54 9.50 -11.75 16.61
C GLY A 54 10.25 -12.81 15.79
N VAL A 55 10.55 -12.54 14.51
CA VAL A 55 11.31 -13.46 13.65
C VAL A 55 12.72 -13.70 14.19
N ASN A 56 13.35 -12.69 14.77
CA ASN A 56 14.70 -12.81 15.34
C ASN A 56 14.77 -13.82 16.51
N THR A 57 13.66 -14.17 17.13
CA THR A 57 13.62 -15.21 18.18
C THR A 57 13.61 -16.63 17.63
N LEU A 58 13.43 -16.80 16.33
CA LEU A 58 13.27 -18.11 15.66
C LEU A 58 14.58 -18.74 15.17
N GLY A 59 15.72 -18.08 15.41
CA GLY A 59 17.05 -18.57 15.02
C GLY A 59 17.56 -17.97 13.70
N THR A 60 18.90 -18.10 13.49
CA THR A 60 19.64 -17.43 12.41
C THR A 60 19.16 -17.79 11.01
N ASP A 61 18.88 -19.07 10.76
CA ASP A 61 18.46 -19.56 9.44
C ASP A 61 17.11 -18.99 9.05
N ASN A 62 16.18 -18.91 10.02
CA ASN A 62 14.87 -18.28 9.82
C ASN A 62 14.99 -16.78 9.56
N VAL A 63 15.87 -16.09 10.26
CA VAL A 63 16.14 -14.64 10.05
C VAL A 63 16.71 -14.40 8.66
N THR A 64 17.67 -15.23 8.25
CA THR A 64 18.30 -15.13 6.92
C THR A 64 17.30 -15.46 5.81
N ALA A 65 16.48 -16.49 6.01
CA ALA A 65 15.43 -16.85 5.07
C ALA A 65 14.35 -15.76 4.95
N TRP A 66 13.95 -15.15 6.06
CA TRP A 66 13.03 -14.02 6.07
C TRP A 66 13.57 -12.82 5.28
N ALA A 67 14.85 -12.50 5.49
CA ALA A 67 15.52 -11.43 4.76
C ALA A 67 15.64 -11.72 3.25
N THR A 68 15.94 -12.98 2.90
CA THR A 68 16.04 -13.44 1.50
C THR A 68 14.67 -13.38 0.82
N TYR A 69 13.63 -13.94 1.46
CA TYR A 69 12.25 -13.84 1.01
C TYR A 69 11.84 -12.37 0.79
N GLY A 70 12.15 -11.47 1.73
CA GLY A 70 11.82 -10.05 1.64
C GLY A 70 12.46 -9.32 0.44
N LYS A 71 13.62 -9.78 -0.05
CA LYS A 71 14.22 -9.23 -1.29
C LYS A 71 13.44 -9.66 -2.53
N VAL A 72 12.99 -10.89 -2.57
CA VAL A 72 12.17 -11.44 -3.66
C VAL A 72 10.76 -10.82 -3.64
N ASP A 73 10.15 -10.75 -2.48
CA ASP A 73 8.84 -10.13 -2.22
C ASP A 73 8.84 -8.64 -2.58
N GLY A 74 9.96 -7.96 -2.41
CA GLY A 74 10.13 -6.55 -2.76
C GLY A 74 9.76 -6.21 -4.20
N LEU A 75 9.92 -7.14 -5.15
CA LEU A 75 9.52 -6.96 -6.55
C LEU A 75 8.00 -6.79 -6.68
N TYR A 76 7.24 -7.61 -5.97
CA TYR A 76 5.78 -7.48 -5.90
C TYR A 76 5.36 -6.14 -5.28
N TRP A 77 6.00 -5.75 -4.17
CA TRP A 77 5.68 -4.50 -3.48
C TRP A 77 5.97 -3.24 -4.31
N MET A 78 7.02 -3.24 -5.12
CA MET A 78 7.29 -2.14 -6.05
C MET A 78 6.15 -1.97 -7.06
N MET A 79 5.66 -3.07 -7.61
CA MET A 79 4.58 -3.06 -8.59
C MET A 79 3.25 -2.59 -7.98
N ILE A 80 2.85 -3.13 -6.82
CA ILE A 80 1.57 -2.79 -6.21
C ILE A 80 1.54 -1.34 -5.70
N ASN A 81 2.68 -0.83 -5.18
CA ASN A 81 2.82 0.58 -4.82
C ASN A 81 2.66 1.51 -6.04
N ALA A 82 3.23 1.15 -7.18
CA ALA A 82 3.05 1.92 -8.43
C ALA A 82 1.57 2.01 -8.83
N LEU A 83 0.81 0.92 -8.68
CA LEU A 83 -0.64 0.93 -8.90
C LEU A 83 -1.37 1.81 -7.90
N GLY A 84 -1.00 1.78 -6.61
CA GLY A 84 -1.57 2.63 -5.57
C GLY A 84 -1.38 4.12 -5.85
N ILE A 85 -0.20 4.52 -6.32
CA ILE A 85 0.09 5.90 -6.74
C ILE A 85 -0.72 6.26 -7.99
N SER A 86 -0.79 5.36 -8.96
CA SER A 86 -1.51 5.57 -10.22
C SER A 86 -3.01 5.77 -9.98
N VAL A 87 -3.65 4.92 -9.18
CA VAL A 87 -5.07 5.07 -8.85
C VAL A 87 -5.33 6.35 -8.06
N THR A 88 -4.46 6.70 -7.11
CA THR A 88 -4.60 7.93 -6.33
C THR A 88 -4.57 9.17 -7.23
N THR A 89 -3.62 9.21 -8.17
CA THR A 89 -3.47 10.32 -9.12
C THR A 89 -4.65 10.39 -10.09
N PHE A 90 -5.01 9.26 -10.70
CA PHE A 90 -6.13 9.20 -11.64
C PHE A 90 -7.45 9.61 -10.98
N VAL A 91 -7.73 9.08 -9.81
CA VAL A 91 -8.93 9.41 -9.03
C VAL A 91 -8.92 10.89 -8.64
N GLY A 92 -7.80 11.41 -8.14
CA GLY A 92 -7.67 12.81 -7.75
C GLY A 92 -7.94 13.79 -8.90
N GLN A 93 -7.39 13.53 -10.08
CA GLN A 93 -7.61 14.34 -11.27
C GLN A 93 -9.08 14.30 -11.74
N ASN A 94 -9.68 13.13 -11.84
CA ASN A 94 -11.07 12.99 -12.30
C ASN A 94 -12.07 13.47 -11.25
N TYR A 95 -11.80 13.30 -9.96
CA TYR A 95 -12.61 13.85 -8.88
C TYR A 95 -12.56 15.38 -8.88
N GLY A 96 -11.37 15.98 -9.04
CA GLY A 96 -11.21 17.44 -9.18
C GLY A 96 -11.93 18.01 -10.40
N ALA A 97 -12.03 17.24 -11.48
CA ALA A 97 -12.78 17.58 -12.69
C ALA A 97 -14.30 17.33 -12.59
N GLY A 98 -14.81 16.80 -11.44
CA GLY A 98 -16.21 16.45 -11.26
C GLY A 98 -16.68 15.18 -12.02
N ARG A 99 -15.74 14.38 -12.55
CA ARG A 99 -16.01 13.21 -13.40
C ARG A 99 -16.11 11.92 -12.58
N MET A 100 -17.15 11.81 -11.74
CA MET A 100 -17.36 10.66 -10.85
C MET A 100 -17.56 9.33 -11.60
N ASP A 101 -18.12 9.37 -12.80
CA ASP A 101 -18.21 8.22 -13.70
C ASP A 101 -16.85 7.60 -13.99
N ARG A 102 -15.85 8.45 -14.27
CA ARG A 102 -14.47 8.05 -14.51
C ARG A 102 -13.77 7.56 -13.24
N VAL A 103 -14.02 8.20 -12.11
CA VAL A 103 -13.46 7.76 -10.80
C VAL A 103 -13.82 6.31 -10.54
N ARG A 104 -15.10 5.94 -10.68
CA ARG A 104 -15.57 4.56 -10.45
C ARG A 104 -15.01 3.57 -11.45
N LYS A 105 -15.11 3.89 -12.75
CA LYS A 105 -14.59 3.02 -13.81
C LYS A 105 -13.08 2.84 -13.69
N GLY A 106 -12.35 3.91 -13.36
CA GLY A 106 -10.91 3.86 -13.19
C GLY A 106 -10.48 3.06 -11.97
N ALA A 107 -11.14 3.23 -10.82
CA ALA A 107 -10.88 2.41 -9.64
C ALA A 107 -11.16 0.92 -9.91
N GLY A 108 -12.27 0.59 -10.59
CA GLY A 108 -12.58 -0.77 -11.03
C GLY A 108 -11.55 -1.34 -12.01
N ALA A 109 -11.13 -0.56 -13.00
CA ALA A 109 -10.09 -0.97 -13.95
C ALA A 109 -8.75 -1.21 -13.25
N CYS A 110 -8.34 -0.32 -12.33
CA CYS A 110 -7.13 -0.51 -11.53
C CYS A 110 -7.22 -1.78 -10.66
N MET A 111 -8.40 -2.09 -10.11
CA MET A 111 -8.61 -3.34 -9.36
C MET A 111 -8.39 -4.57 -10.25
N MET A 112 -9.00 -4.60 -11.44
CA MET A 112 -8.81 -5.70 -12.40
C MET A 112 -7.35 -5.83 -12.85
N ILE A 113 -6.70 -4.72 -13.19
CA ILE A 113 -5.26 -4.70 -13.54
C ILE A 113 -4.44 -5.23 -12.37
N GLY A 114 -4.72 -4.79 -11.14
CA GLY A 114 -4.05 -5.27 -9.93
C GLY A 114 -4.19 -6.77 -9.74
N VAL A 115 -5.40 -7.32 -9.92
CA VAL A 115 -5.65 -8.78 -9.83
C VAL A 115 -4.84 -9.52 -10.88
N VAL A 116 -4.92 -9.10 -12.15
CA VAL A 116 -4.19 -9.76 -13.26
C VAL A 116 -2.67 -9.70 -13.03
N LEU A 117 -2.13 -8.54 -12.68
CA LEU A 117 -0.70 -8.37 -12.42
C LEU A 117 -0.24 -9.20 -11.21
N THR A 118 -1.02 -9.20 -10.11
CA THR A 118 -0.69 -10.02 -8.93
C THR A 118 -0.73 -11.50 -9.25
N ALA A 119 -1.74 -11.96 -10.00
CA ALA A 119 -1.80 -13.35 -10.42
C ALA A 119 -0.60 -13.72 -11.33
N SER A 120 -0.26 -12.87 -12.30
CA SER A 120 0.87 -13.09 -13.22
C SER A 120 2.21 -13.14 -12.48
N VAL A 121 2.48 -12.12 -11.64
CA VAL A 121 3.71 -12.09 -10.82
C VAL A 121 3.70 -13.22 -9.80
N GLY A 122 2.54 -13.53 -9.21
CA GLY A 122 2.39 -14.65 -8.29
C GLY A 122 2.77 -15.99 -8.95
N VAL A 123 2.27 -16.27 -10.15
CA VAL A 123 2.64 -17.48 -10.91
C VAL A 123 4.14 -17.53 -11.21
N LEU A 124 4.72 -16.39 -11.61
CA LEU A 124 6.16 -16.29 -11.88
C LEU A 124 6.99 -16.51 -10.62
N LEU A 125 6.62 -15.92 -9.49
CA LEU A 125 7.32 -16.09 -8.22
C LEU A 125 7.14 -17.51 -7.65
N TYR A 126 5.95 -18.09 -7.77
CA TYR A 126 5.66 -19.43 -7.27
C TYR A 126 6.48 -20.50 -7.98
N ASN A 127 6.61 -20.39 -9.31
CA ASN A 127 7.32 -21.40 -10.11
C ASN A 127 8.81 -21.06 -10.33
N GLY A 128 9.15 -19.78 -10.46
CA GLY A 128 10.52 -19.31 -10.75
C GLY A 128 11.25 -18.74 -9.55
N GLY A 129 10.63 -18.67 -8.38
CA GLY A 129 11.18 -18.05 -7.19
C GLY A 129 12.49 -18.69 -6.70
N TYR A 130 12.69 -19.96 -6.96
CA TYR A 130 13.94 -20.64 -6.63
C TYR A 130 15.16 -19.98 -7.27
N LEU A 131 15.07 -19.60 -8.55
CA LEU A 131 16.15 -18.90 -9.25
C LEU A 131 16.49 -17.55 -8.61
N LEU A 132 15.45 -16.85 -8.10
CA LEU A 132 15.65 -15.58 -7.42
C LEU A 132 16.24 -15.76 -6.02
N VAL A 133 15.80 -16.79 -5.28
CA VAL A 133 16.35 -17.11 -3.96
C VAL A 133 17.81 -17.52 -4.06
N GLU A 134 18.19 -18.31 -5.06
CA GLU A 134 19.55 -18.76 -5.32
C GLU A 134 20.53 -17.58 -5.57
N LEU A 135 20.06 -16.47 -6.16
CA LEU A 135 20.87 -15.26 -6.33
C LEU A 135 21.29 -14.62 -4.99
N PHE A 136 20.56 -14.87 -3.92
CA PHE A 136 20.81 -14.21 -2.62
C PHE A 136 21.46 -15.09 -1.58
N THR A 137 21.36 -16.42 -1.72
CA THR A 137 21.96 -17.37 -0.78
C THR A 137 22.29 -18.69 -1.45
N THR A 138 23.41 -19.29 -1.04
CA THR A 138 23.83 -20.63 -1.49
C THR A 138 23.54 -21.71 -0.43
N ASP A 139 23.09 -21.31 0.76
CA ASP A 139 22.74 -22.21 1.85
C ASP A 139 21.41 -22.91 1.54
N GLN A 140 21.48 -24.23 1.38
CA GLN A 140 20.31 -25.05 1.02
C GLN A 140 19.18 -24.99 2.06
N GLN A 141 19.53 -24.90 3.35
CA GLN A 141 18.53 -24.82 4.43
C GLN A 141 17.78 -23.49 4.37
N VAL A 142 18.53 -22.39 4.20
CA VAL A 142 17.95 -21.05 4.03
C VAL A 142 17.11 -20.95 2.75
N GLN A 143 17.57 -21.58 1.66
CA GLN A 143 16.79 -21.66 0.42
C GLN A 143 15.45 -22.37 0.63
N ALA A 144 15.47 -23.54 1.29
CA ALA A 144 14.25 -24.31 1.57
C ALA A 144 13.23 -23.50 2.39
N ILE A 145 13.67 -22.89 3.49
CA ILE A 145 12.80 -22.05 4.34
C ILE A 145 12.27 -20.83 3.55
N SER A 146 13.11 -20.22 2.71
CA SER A 146 12.69 -19.06 1.88
C SER A 146 11.64 -19.47 0.85
N MET A 147 11.76 -20.66 0.26
CA MET A 147 10.78 -21.20 -0.68
C MET A 147 9.46 -21.55 0.01
N ASP A 148 9.50 -22.13 1.22
CA ASP A 148 8.30 -22.40 2.03
C ASP A 148 7.53 -21.10 2.33
N LEU A 149 8.26 -20.05 2.71
CA LEU A 149 7.67 -18.71 2.91
C LEU A 149 7.05 -18.18 1.62
N LEU A 150 7.75 -18.29 0.51
CA LEU A 150 7.30 -17.78 -0.78
C LEU A 150 6.05 -18.53 -1.26
N HIS A 151 6.04 -19.87 -1.18
CA HIS A 151 4.88 -20.68 -1.53
C HIS A 151 3.67 -20.40 -0.62
N PHE A 152 3.91 -20.10 0.66
CA PHE A 152 2.85 -19.74 1.59
C PHE A 152 2.30 -18.34 1.31
N MET A 153 3.18 -17.34 1.09
CA MET A 153 2.78 -15.93 1.00
C MET A 153 2.22 -15.53 -0.36
N VAL A 154 2.80 -16.02 -1.46
CA VAL A 154 2.42 -15.60 -2.83
C VAL A 154 0.93 -15.78 -3.13
N PRO A 155 0.26 -16.91 -2.81
CA PRO A 155 -1.19 -17.03 -3.05
C PRO A 155 -2.02 -16.01 -2.27
N THR A 156 -1.50 -15.51 -1.14
CA THR A 156 -2.21 -14.58 -0.28
C THR A 156 -2.12 -13.12 -0.72
N PHE A 157 -1.22 -12.78 -1.65
CA PHE A 157 -1.05 -11.41 -2.18
C PHE A 157 -2.34 -10.84 -2.76
N ILE A 158 -3.21 -11.71 -3.31
CA ILE A 158 -4.52 -11.30 -3.86
C ILE A 158 -5.39 -10.58 -2.82
N THR A 159 -5.24 -10.93 -1.54
CA THR A 159 -6.02 -10.34 -0.46
C THR A 159 -5.62 -8.89 -0.14
N TYR A 160 -4.40 -8.48 -0.52
CA TYR A 160 -3.90 -7.12 -0.27
C TYR A 160 -4.35 -6.10 -1.32
N ILE A 161 -4.65 -6.54 -2.55
CA ILE A 161 -4.92 -5.62 -3.69
C ILE A 161 -6.05 -4.64 -3.36
N ALA A 162 -7.12 -5.14 -2.75
CA ALA A 162 -8.27 -4.29 -2.42
C ALA A 162 -7.91 -3.19 -1.42
N ILE A 163 -7.02 -3.48 -0.45
CA ILE A 163 -6.51 -2.48 0.50
C ILE A 163 -5.82 -1.35 -0.25
N GLU A 164 -4.90 -1.67 -1.16
CA GLU A 164 -4.11 -0.68 -1.87
C GLU A 164 -4.97 0.18 -2.80
N ILE A 165 -5.83 -0.46 -3.62
CA ILE A 165 -6.65 0.26 -4.59
C ILE A 165 -7.74 1.10 -3.91
N LEU A 166 -8.44 0.57 -2.89
CA LEU A 166 -9.46 1.31 -2.17
C LEU A 166 -8.86 2.43 -1.32
N SER A 167 -7.73 2.18 -0.65
CA SER A 167 -6.98 3.20 0.08
C SER A 167 -6.51 4.32 -0.85
N GLY A 168 -5.92 3.97 -2.02
CA GLY A 168 -5.53 4.93 -3.04
C GLY A 168 -6.70 5.73 -3.59
N THR A 169 -7.84 5.10 -3.81
CA THR A 169 -9.08 5.75 -4.26
C THR A 169 -9.58 6.76 -3.23
N LEU A 170 -9.62 6.40 -1.95
CA LEU A 170 -10.02 7.30 -0.86
C LEU A 170 -9.04 8.47 -0.72
N ARG A 171 -7.73 8.22 -0.77
CA ARG A 171 -6.72 9.29 -0.78
C ARG A 171 -6.92 10.24 -1.97
N GLY A 172 -7.23 9.70 -3.16
CA GLY A 172 -7.49 10.49 -4.36
C GLY A 172 -8.67 11.44 -4.24
N VAL A 173 -9.72 11.08 -3.50
CA VAL A 173 -10.84 11.98 -3.22
C VAL A 173 -10.61 12.90 -2.01
N GLY A 174 -9.42 12.83 -1.39
CA GLY A 174 -9.03 13.68 -0.27
C GLY A 174 -9.39 13.12 1.11
N ASP A 175 -9.86 11.88 1.18
CA ASP A 175 -10.13 11.18 2.44
C ASP A 175 -8.95 10.24 2.78
N ALA A 176 -7.98 10.78 3.51
CA ALA A 176 -6.80 10.03 3.93
C ALA A 176 -6.91 9.47 5.37
N TRP A 177 -7.90 9.94 6.15
CA TRP A 177 -8.08 9.49 7.52
C TRP A 177 -8.67 8.08 7.62
N VAL A 178 -9.60 7.76 6.75
CA VAL A 178 -10.23 6.43 6.72
C VAL A 178 -9.21 5.33 6.41
N PRO A 179 -8.38 5.43 5.35
CA PRO A 179 -7.30 4.48 5.13
C PRO A 179 -6.36 4.35 6.33
N LEU A 180 -5.96 5.46 6.97
CA LEU A 180 -5.12 5.44 8.15
C LEU A 180 -5.74 4.60 9.29
N VAL A 181 -7.01 4.85 9.63
CA VAL A 181 -7.69 4.17 10.73
C VAL A 181 -7.90 2.69 10.43
N LEU A 182 -8.40 2.36 9.23
CA LEU A 182 -8.67 0.98 8.84
C LEU A 182 -7.39 0.13 8.79
N THR A 183 -6.30 0.67 8.21
CA THR A 183 -5.02 -0.04 8.18
C THR A 183 -4.31 -0.04 9.52
N GLY A 184 -4.43 1.04 10.30
CA GLY A 184 -3.86 1.12 11.63
C GLY A 184 -4.42 0.07 12.56
N ILE A 185 -5.73 -0.14 12.56
CA ILE A 185 -6.39 -1.16 13.38
C ILE A 185 -6.24 -2.54 12.72
N GLY A 186 -6.65 -2.68 11.46
CA GLY A 186 -6.76 -3.97 10.80
C GLY A 186 -5.42 -4.61 10.47
N VAL A 187 -4.41 -3.82 10.12
CA VAL A 187 -3.06 -4.35 9.81
C VAL A 187 -2.15 -4.21 11.02
N CYS A 188 -1.92 -2.99 11.52
CA CYS A 188 -0.85 -2.77 12.49
C CYS A 188 -1.20 -3.34 13.86
N ALA A 189 -2.38 -3.00 14.43
CA ALA A 189 -2.73 -3.46 15.77
C ALA A 189 -2.86 -5.00 15.83
N VAL A 190 -3.52 -5.62 14.85
CA VAL A 190 -3.69 -7.08 14.82
C VAL A 190 -2.35 -7.80 14.67
N ARG A 191 -1.39 -7.28 13.86
CA ARG A 191 -0.04 -7.85 13.75
C ARG A 191 0.73 -7.80 15.07
N VAL A 192 0.67 -6.65 15.76
CA VAL A 192 1.33 -6.52 17.06
C VAL A 192 0.78 -7.52 18.06
N LEU A 193 -0.54 -7.63 18.16
CA LEU A 193 -1.20 -8.61 19.02
C LEU A 193 -0.84 -10.05 18.62
N TRP A 194 -0.77 -10.35 17.33
CA TRP A 194 -0.37 -11.67 16.84
C TRP A 194 1.04 -12.04 17.28
N ILE A 195 2.00 -11.15 17.08
CA ILE A 195 3.40 -11.40 17.47
C ILE A 195 3.54 -11.54 18.99
N MET A 196 2.79 -10.76 19.76
CA MET A 196 2.88 -10.80 21.23
C MET A 196 2.23 -12.04 21.85
N PHE A 197 1.09 -12.49 21.31
CA PHE A 197 0.27 -13.53 21.97
C PHE A 197 0.23 -14.86 21.24
N VAL A 198 0.39 -14.86 19.93
CA VAL A 198 0.24 -16.09 19.10
C VAL A 198 1.59 -16.67 18.72
N LEU A 199 2.54 -15.86 18.26
CA LEU A 199 3.86 -16.34 17.87
C LEU A 199 4.59 -17.11 19.00
N PRO A 200 4.54 -16.71 20.29
CA PRO A 200 5.17 -17.45 21.35
C PRO A 200 4.64 -18.88 21.55
N LYS A 201 3.43 -19.17 21.05
CA LYS A 201 2.82 -20.51 21.14
C LYS A 201 3.22 -21.42 19.99
N TYR A 202 3.45 -20.86 18.80
CA TYR A 202 3.68 -21.66 17.59
C TYR A 202 5.13 -21.66 17.13
N HIS A 203 6.00 -20.78 17.58
CA HIS A 203 7.45 -20.70 17.35
C HIS A 203 7.93 -21.16 15.97
N THR A 204 7.19 -20.82 14.90
CA THR A 204 7.52 -21.17 13.53
C THR A 204 7.53 -19.92 12.64
N ILE A 205 8.36 -19.93 11.60
CA ILE A 205 8.44 -18.82 10.66
C ILE A 205 7.13 -18.64 9.88
N ILE A 206 6.44 -19.73 9.54
CA ILE A 206 5.11 -19.68 8.92
C ILE A 206 4.09 -19.13 9.90
N GLY A 207 4.21 -19.42 11.21
CA GLY A 207 3.39 -18.82 12.25
C GLY A 207 3.58 -17.30 12.33
N ALA A 208 4.81 -16.80 12.16
CA ALA A 208 5.08 -15.36 12.03
C ALA A 208 4.47 -14.78 10.76
N ALA A 209 4.63 -15.45 9.61
CA ALA A 209 4.12 -15.01 8.32
C ALA A 209 2.58 -15.01 8.24
N PHE A 210 1.89 -15.88 8.98
CA PHE A 210 0.43 -16.01 8.94
C PHE A 210 -0.31 -14.73 9.35
N CYS A 211 0.32 -13.84 10.12
CA CYS A 211 -0.29 -12.54 10.46
C CYS A 211 -0.58 -11.68 9.22
N TYR A 212 0.15 -11.84 8.12
CA TYR A 212 -0.05 -11.05 6.90
C TYR A 212 -1.37 -11.38 6.20
N PRO A 213 -1.63 -12.63 5.74
CA PRO A 213 -2.89 -12.95 5.08
C PRO A 213 -4.11 -12.73 5.99
N LEU A 214 -3.98 -12.99 7.29
CA LEU A 214 -5.05 -12.71 8.26
C LEU A 214 -5.40 -11.23 8.28
N THR A 215 -4.40 -10.37 8.49
CA THR A 215 -4.62 -8.91 8.58
C THR A 215 -5.06 -8.31 7.25
N TRP A 216 -4.53 -8.78 6.13
CA TRP A 216 -4.96 -8.33 4.81
C TRP A 216 -6.42 -8.70 4.53
N SER A 217 -6.82 -9.93 4.84
CA SER A 217 -8.21 -10.38 4.64
C SER A 217 -9.19 -9.56 5.49
N LEU A 218 -8.89 -9.40 6.79
CA LEU A 218 -9.73 -8.62 7.70
C LEU A 218 -9.83 -7.15 7.26
N THR A 219 -8.70 -6.54 6.89
CA THR A 219 -8.66 -5.15 6.47
C THR A 219 -9.35 -4.95 5.12
N THR A 220 -9.20 -5.90 4.19
CA THR A 220 -9.94 -5.88 2.91
C THR A 220 -11.45 -5.91 3.14
N ILE A 221 -11.93 -6.79 4.01
CA ILE A 221 -13.35 -6.83 4.38
C ILE A 221 -13.79 -5.48 4.95
N ALA A 222 -13.00 -4.90 5.87
CA ALA A 222 -13.31 -3.59 6.45
C ALA A 222 -13.37 -2.47 5.39
N PHE A 223 -12.42 -2.43 4.43
CA PHE A 223 -12.46 -1.47 3.32
C PHE A 223 -13.67 -1.68 2.41
N VAL A 224 -14.02 -2.92 2.08
CA VAL A 224 -15.18 -3.24 1.25
C VAL A 224 -16.46 -2.82 1.96
N VAL A 225 -16.61 -3.15 3.24
CA VAL A 225 -17.76 -2.72 4.06
C VAL A 225 -17.84 -1.20 4.11
N TYR A 226 -16.72 -0.52 4.40
CA TYR A 226 -16.68 0.94 4.40
C TYR A 226 -17.09 1.51 3.05
N TYR A 227 -16.52 1.00 1.96
CA TYR A 227 -16.82 1.49 0.61
C TYR A 227 -18.31 1.35 0.26
N TYR A 228 -18.92 0.21 0.60
CA TYR A 228 -20.33 -0.04 0.26
C TYR A 228 -21.32 0.68 1.16
N PHE A 229 -21.04 0.84 2.45
CA PHE A 229 -22.02 1.36 3.41
C PHE A 229 -21.80 2.83 3.79
N PHE A 230 -20.57 3.28 3.85
CA PHE A 230 -20.23 4.59 4.42
C PHE A 230 -19.64 5.57 3.40
N SER A 231 -19.05 5.10 2.31
CA SER A 231 -18.36 5.97 1.36
C SER A 231 -19.32 6.85 0.57
N SER A 232 -19.04 8.14 0.53
CA SER A 232 -19.71 9.13 -0.31
C SER A 232 -19.58 8.84 -1.82
N LEU A 233 -18.56 8.05 -2.21
CA LEU A 233 -18.31 7.63 -3.59
C LEU A 233 -19.46 6.78 -4.17
N ARG A 234 -20.20 6.05 -3.35
CA ARG A 234 -21.37 5.28 -3.78
C ARG A 234 -22.61 6.14 -3.98
N ARG A 235 -22.82 7.15 -3.11
CA ARG A 235 -24.07 7.91 -3.03
C ARG A 235 -24.20 9.05 -4.04
N TRP A 236 -23.28 9.23 -4.98
CA TRP A 236 -23.27 10.34 -5.96
C TRP A 236 -23.22 11.75 -5.34
N GLU A 237 -23.05 11.86 -4.04
CA GLU A 237 -22.93 13.16 -3.40
C GLU A 237 -21.52 13.70 -3.64
N ILE A 238 -21.40 14.56 -4.66
CA ILE A 238 -20.24 15.44 -4.80
C ILE A 238 -20.30 16.40 -3.61
N LYS A 239 -19.61 16.09 -2.52
CA LYS A 239 -19.28 17.16 -1.56
C LYS A 239 -18.29 18.05 -2.28
N PRO A 240 -18.72 19.27 -2.74
CA PRO A 240 -17.81 20.13 -3.48
C PRO A 240 -16.65 20.47 -2.55
N LEU A 241 -15.45 20.01 -2.91
CA LEU A 241 -14.20 20.46 -2.29
C LEU A 241 -14.02 21.98 -2.49
N PHE A 242 -14.84 22.57 -3.35
CA PHE A 242 -14.87 23.97 -3.66
C PHE A 242 -16.31 24.51 -3.50
N LYS A 243 -16.57 25.32 -2.49
CA LYS A 243 -17.57 26.35 -2.63
C LYS A 243 -17.11 27.23 -3.80
N LYS A 244 -17.83 27.15 -4.90
CA LYS A 244 -17.64 28.03 -6.06
C LYS A 244 -17.94 29.45 -5.58
N ASN A 245 -16.93 30.18 -5.11
CA ASN A 245 -17.07 31.61 -5.00
C ASN A 245 -17.21 32.09 -6.45
N ARG A 246 -18.45 32.43 -6.84
CA ARG A 246 -18.69 33.19 -8.05
C ARG A 246 -17.89 34.47 -7.86
N CYS A 247 -16.88 34.66 -8.67
CA CYS A 247 -16.34 35.96 -8.93
C CYS A 247 -17.46 36.74 -9.64
N VAL A 248 -17.98 37.77 -8.97
CA VAL A 248 -18.66 38.89 -9.60
C VAL A 248 -17.58 39.83 -10.10
#